data_341036af0622e8eb9fe2734b13cc4c87
#
_entry.id   341036af0622e8eb9fe2734b13cc4c87
#
_cell.length_a   1.000
_cell.length_b   1.000
_cell.length_c   1.000
_cell.angle_alpha   90.00
_cell.angle_beta   90.00
_cell.angle_gamma   90.00
#
_symmetry.space_group_name_H-M   'P 1'
#
loop_
_entity.id
_entity.type
_entity.pdbx_description
1 polymer ?
#
loop_
_entity_poly.entity_id
_entity_poly.type
_entity_poly.pdbx_seq_one_letter_code
_entity_poly.pdbx_strand_id
1 'polypeptide(L)'
;MGGSQLRKFATGINLAHNQFMKHAPNKKPEYEKELRKAGVRITRPRRIILDILTSTEDHPDAMKIFHRAIEIDDSISLSTVYRTMNLLEDMGAIHRHAFNGGPSRFEQAHGDHHDHLIDIDTGAVVEFKSDKIEKLQEEIAKSLGYDIVHHRLELYGRKTDPK
;
A
#
# COMPACT_ATOMS: atom_id res chain seq x y z
N MET A 1 -36.93 29.72 24.62
CA MET A 1 -35.77 29.35 25.46
C MET A 1 -35.46 27.89 25.25
N GLY A 2 -34.24 27.55 24.80
CA GLY A 2 -33.73 26.19 24.85
C GLY A 2 -33.10 25.68 23.57
N GLY A 3 -32.21 26.41 22.93
CA GLY A 3 -31.32 25.87 21.93
C GLY A 3 -29.92 25.78 22.51
N SER A 4 -29.34 24.61 22.64
CA SER A 4 -27.89 24.40 22.87
C SER A 4 -27.60 23.06 23.54
N GLN A 5 -27.70 21.96 22.79
CA GLN A 5 -27.09 20.69 23.24
C GLN A 5 -26.73 19.74 22.07
N LEU A 6 -26.63 20.19 20.81
CA LEU A 6 -26.35 19.32 19.66
C LEU A 6 -25.01 19.60 18.96
N ARG A 7 -24.00 20.09 19.66
CA ARG A 7 -22.68 20.38 19.07
C ARG A 7 -21.47 19.76 19.79
N LYS A 8 -21.60 18.66 20.50
CA LYS A 8 -20.44 18.07 21.22
C LYS A 8 -20.06 16.62 20.84
N PHE A 9 -20.64 16.03 19.81
CA PHE A 9 -20.29 14.65 19.43
C PHE A 9 -19.50 14.50 18.12
N ALA A 10 -19.17 15.59 17.43
CA ALA A 10 -18.43 15.52 16.14
C ALA A 10 -16.91 15.57 16.27
N THR A 11 -16.34 15.74 17.47
CA THR A 11 -14.90 15.97 17.66
C THR A 11 -14.11 14.72 18.08
N GLY A 12 -14.78 13.63 18.41
CA GLY A 12 -14.12 12.42 18.91
C GLY A 12 -13.69 11.42 17.84
N ILE A 13 -14.34 11.42 16.68
CA ILE A 13 -14.11 10.42 15.63
C ILE A 13 -12.90 10.80 14.76
N ASN A 14 -12.60 12.09 14.64
CA ASN A 14 -11.49 12.58 13.83
C ASN A 14 -10.11 12.43 14.48
N LEU A 15 -10.02 12.27 15.80
CA LEU A 15 -8.73 12.07 16.48
C LEU A 15 -8.23 10.63 16.41
N ALA A 16 -9.12 9.65 16.41
CA ALA A 16 -8.73 8.23 16.29
C ALA A 16 -8.26 7.91 14.88
N HIS A 17 -8.87 8.51 13.84
CA HIS A 17 -8.46 8.32 12.44
C HIS A 17 -7.09 8.96 12.15
N ASN A 18 -6.74 10.02 12.88
CA ASN A 18 -5.49 10.76 12.66
C ASN A 18 -4.28 10.21 13.46
N GLN A 19 -4.49 9.29 14.40
CA GLN A 19 -3.40 8.64 15.13
C GLN A 19 -2.84 7.41 14.43
N PHE A 20 -3.57 6.82 13.49
CA PHE A 20 -3.10 5.71 12.67
C PHE A 20 -2.28 6.15 11.45
N MET A 21 -2.26 7.45 11.11
CA MET A 21 -1.63 8.01 9.92
C MET A 21 -0.31 8.75 10.17
N LYS A 22 0.36 8.54 11.31
CA LYS A 22 1.74 9.04 11.48
C LYS A 22 2.75 8.02 10.96
N HIS A 23 2.74 7.82 9.64
CA HIS A 23 3.89 7.25 8.98
C HIS A 23 5.03 8.29 8.96
N ALA A 24 6.23 7.88 9.36
CA ALA A 24 7.44 8.66 9.13
C ALA A 24 7.53 9.01 7.64
N PRO A 25 8.12 10.16 7.25
CA PRO A 25 8.22 10.53 5.84
C PRO A 25 8.95 9.39 5.11
N ASN A 26 8.21 8.62 4.34
CA ASN A 26 8.72 7.53 3.54
C ASN A 26 9.74 8.14 2.58
N LYS A 27 11.03 7.82 2.75
CA LYS A 27 12.05 8.22 1.78
C LYS A 27 11.60 7.62 0.46
N LYS A 28 11.26 8.49 -0.50
CA LYS A 28 10.90 8.05 -1.85
C LYS A 28 11.95 7.05 -2.31
N PRO A 29 11.56 5.83 -2.68
CA PRO A 29 12.51 4.83 -3.12
C PRO A 29 13.31 5.38 -4.30
N GLU A 30 14.62 5.19 -4.27
CA GLU A 30 15.49 5.59 -5.37
C GLU A 30 15.44 4.57 -6.51
N TYR A 31 14.24 4.23 -7.00
CA TYR A 31 14.04 3.23 -8.06
C TYR A 31 14.93 3.44 -9.27
N GLU A 32 15.10 4.69 -9.70
CA GLU A 32 16.00 4.98 -10.84
C GLU A 32 17.43 4.55 -10.57
N LYS A 33 17.91 4.77 -9.35
CA LYS A 33 19.28 4.41 -8.95
C LYS A 33 19.46 2.90 -8.92
N GLU A 34 18.48 2.19 -8.40
CA GLU A 34 18.50 0.72 -8.35
C GLU A 34 18.44 0.11 -9.75
N LEU A 35 17.55 0.60 -10.60
CA LEU A 35 17.47 0.17 -11.99
C LEU A 35 18.77 0.44 -12.76
N ARG A 36 19.41 1.61 -12.56
CA ARG A 36 20.70 1.92 -13.18
C ARG A 36 21.82 0.99 -12.71
N LYS A 37 21.86 0.65 -11.41
CA LYS A 37 22.82 -0.32 -10.86
C LYS A 37 22.65 -1.71 -11.50
N ALA A 38 21.41 -2.10 -11.79
CA ALA A 38 21.09 -3.34 -12.50
C ALA A 38 21.30 -3.27 -14.00
N GLY A 39 21.90 -2.18 -14.53
CA GLY A 39 22.16 -2.01 -15.97
C GLY A 39 20.92 -1.66 -16.80
N VAL A 40 19.83 -1.29 -16.17
CA VAL A 40 18.57 -1.00 -16.84
C VAL A 40 18.51 0.44 -17.33
N ARG A 41 18.22 0.62 -18.61
CA ARG A 41 18.05 1.95 -19.21
C ARG A 41 16.76 2.60 -18.70
N ILE A 42 16.86 3.82 -18.15
CA ILE A 42 15.71 4.63 -17.78
C ILE A 42 15.23 5.42 -18.99
N THR A 43 14.11 4.99 -19.55
CA THR A 43 13.41 5.69 -20.63
C THR A 43 12.39 6.67 -20.02
N ARG A 44 11.91 7.64 -20.82
CA ARG A 44 10.88 8.59 -20.36
C ARG A 44 9.60 7.88 -19.88
N PRO A 45 9.02 6.91 -20.61
CA PRO A 45 7.88 6.13 -20.12
C PRO A 45 8.14 5.46 -18.78
N ARG A 46 9.31 4.84 -18.61
CA ARG A 46 9.66 4.20 -17.33
C ARG A 46 9.76 5.20 -16.19
N ARG A 47 10.34 6.38 -16.43
CA ARG A 47 10.41 7.43 -15.41
C ARG A 47 9.02 7.88 -14.95
N ILE A 48 8.10 8.10 -15.88
CA ILE A 48 6.71 8.47 -15.56
C ILE A 48 6.05 7.40 -14.67
N ILE A 49 6.23 6.12 -14.98
CA ILE A 49 5.71 5.01 -14.17
C ILE A 49 6.32 5.02 -12.75
N LEU A 50 7.64 5.26 -12.64
CA LEU A 50 8.31 5.36 -11.35
C LEU A 50 7.82 6.54 -10.52
N ASP A 51 7.60 7.70 -11.14
CA ASP A 51 7.09 8.90 -10.48
C ASP A 51 5.66 8.66 -9.96
N ILE A 52 4.82 7.98 -10.72
CA ILE A 52 3.48 7.56 -10.29
C ILE A 52 3.58 6.66 -9.06
N LEU A 53 4.42 5.64 -9.08
CA LEU A 53 4.60 4.72 -7.95
C LEU A 53 5.12 5.41 -6.69
N THR A 54 6.02 6.41 -6.84
CA THR A 54 6.58 7.14 -5.70
C THR A 54 5.64 8.17 -5.10
N SER A 55 4.68 8.67 -5.89
CA SER A 55 3.71 9.70 -5.47
C SER A 55 2.38 9.11 -4.98
N THR A 56 2.21 7.81 -5.12
CA THR A 56 0.95 7.11 -4.80
C THR A 56 0.98 6.62 -3.34
N GLU A 57 -0.10 6.88 -2.62
CA GLU A 57 -0.37 6.37 -1.27
C GLU A 57 -1.34 5.17 -1.29
N ASP A 58 -1.97 4.91 -2.45
CA ASP A 58 -2.82 3.74 -2.65
C ASP A 58 -2.00 2.58 -3.23
N HIS A 59 -2.54 1.36 -3.13
CA HIS A 59 -1.95 0.17 -3.76
C HIS A 59 -2.53 0.03 -5.18
N PRO A 60 -1.97 0.72 -6.21
CA PRO A 60 -2.54 0.69 -7.53
C PRO A 60 -2.30 -0.67 -8.20
N ASP A 61 -3.26 -1.12 -8.99
CA ASP A 61 -3.04 -2.17 -9.98
C ASP A 61 -2.40 -1.61 -11.27
N ALA A 62 -1.99 -2.52 -12.17
CA ALA A 62 -1.37 -2.10 -13.42
C ALA A 62 -2.25 -1.22 -14.31
N MET A 63 -3.58 -1.40 -14.25
CA MET A 63 -4.53 -0.58 -15.01
C MET A 63 -4.60 0.84 -14.45
N LYS A 64 -4.65 1.00 -13.13
CA LYS A 64 -4.61 2.32 -12.50
C LYS A 64 -3.31 3.07 -12.81
N ILE A 65 -2.17 2.38 -12.75
CA ILE A 65 -0.88 2.95 -13.14
C ILE A 65 -0.91 3.36 -14.62
N PHE A 66 -1.42 2.51 -15.49
CA PHE A 66 -1.56 2.81 -16.91
C PHE A 66 -2.41 4.04 -17.17
N HIS A 67 -3.62 4.13 -16.57
CA HIS A 67 -4.49 5.29 -16.72
C HIS A 67 -3.83 6.60 -16.27
N ARG A 68 -3.14 6.59 -15.13
CA ARG A 68 -2.38 7.75 -14.67
C ARG A 68 -1.19 8.10 -15.60
N ALA A 69 -0.56 7.09 -16.19
CA ALA A 69 0.58 7.30 -17.08
C ALA A 69 0.18 7.91 -18.43
N ILE A 70 -0.94 7.48 -19.03
CA ILE A 70 -1.41 8.02 -20.31
C ILE A 70 -1.95 9.44 -20.21
N GLU A 71 -2.37 9.90 -19.02
CA GLU A 71 -2.69 11.31 -18.77
C GLU A 71 -1.46 12.23 -18.90
N ILE A 72 -0.25 11.66 -18.67
CA ILE A 72 1.02 12.40 -18.77
C ILE A 72 1.67 12.21 -20.14
N ASP A 73 1.60 11.01 -20.69
CA ASP A 73 2.19 10.64 -21.98
C ASP A 73 1.38 9.51 -22.63
N ASP A 74 0.56 9.87 -23.61
CA ASP A 74 -0.38 8.98 -24.31
C ASP A 74 0.32 7.88 -25.15
N SER A 75 1.62 8.01 -25.39
CA SER A 75 2.43 6.99 -26.08
C SER A 75 2.76 5.78 -25.21
N ILE A 76 2.46 5.84 -23.89
CA ILE A 76 2.74 4.74 -22.96
C ILE A 76 1.73 3.63 -23.19
N SER A 77 2.23 2.42 -23.40
CA SER A 77 1.41 1.23 -23.54
C SER A 77 1.29 0.45 -22.22
N LEU A 78 0.18 -0.26 -22.07
CA LEU A 78 -0.03 -1.14 -20.91
C LEU A 78 1.08 -2.20 -20.79
N SER A 79 1.62 -2.69 -21.92
CA SER A 79 2.75 -3.61 -21.92
C SER A 79 4.03 -2.98 -21.34
N THR A 80 4.23 -1.68 -21.51
CA THR A 80 5.35 -0.94 -20.89
C THR A 80 5.19 -0.88 -19.39
N VAL A 81 3.96 -0.68 -18.90
CA VAL A 81 3.65 -0.73 -17.46
C VAL A 81 3.98 -2.09 -16.90
N TYR A 82 3.42 -3.17 -17.45
CA TYR A 82 3.68 -4.54 -16.96
C TYR A 82 5.18 -4.90 -16.96
N ARG A 83 5.91 -4.56 -18.03
CA ARG A 83 7.36 -4.82 -18.10
C ARG A 83 8.12 -4.06 -17.02
N THR A 84 7.73 -2.83 -16.72
CA THR A 84 8.36 -2.04 -15.68
C THR A 84 8.04 -2.60 -14.29
N MET A 85 6.78 -2.98 -14.04
CA MET A 85 6.36 -3.57 -12.77
C MET A 85 7.04 -4.91 -12.51
N ASN A 86 7.06 -5.83 -13.48
CA ASN A 86 7.76 -7.11 -13.35
C ASN A 86 9.26 -6.92 -13.06
N LEU A 87 9.90 -5.99 -13.73
CA LEU A 87 11.31 -5.69 -13.50
C LEU A 87 11.57 -5.21 -12.07
N LEU A 88 10.71 -4.31 -11.54
CA LEU A 88 10.82 -3.83 -10.16
C LEU A 88 10.56 -4.93 -9.14
N GLU A 89 9.61 -5.81 -9.41
CA GLU A 89 9.30 -6.99 -8.59
C GLU A 89 10.46 -7.97 -8.57
N ASP A 90 11.03 -8.31 -9.75
CA ASP A 90 12.21 -9.19 -9.89
C ASP A 90 13.44 -8.66 -9.13
N MET A 91 13.54 -7.33 -9.01
CA MET A 91 14.59 -6.66 -8.23
C MET A 91 14.27 -6.56 -6.73
N GLY A 92 13.09 -6.99 -6.30
CA GLY A 92 12.63 -6.82 -4.92
C GLY A 92 12.38 -5.37 -4.50
N ALA A 93 12.19 -4.46 -5.46
CA ALA A 93 11.93 -3.05 -5.20
C ALA A 93 10.44 -2.77 -4.89
N ILE A 94 9.56 -3.64 -5.35
CA ILE A 94 8.12 -3.62 -5.05
C ILE A 94 7.63 -5.01 -4.68
N HIS A 95 6.53 -5.05 -3.94
CA HIS A 95 5.76 -6.26 -3.69
C HIS A 95 4.49 -6.29 -4.51
N ARG A 96 4.11 -7.48 -4.96
CA ARG A 96 2.84 -7.75 -5.62
C ARG A 96 1.91 -8.49 -4.68
N HIS A 97 0.73 -7.95 -4.46
CA HIS A 97 -0.33 -8.55 -3.68
C HIS A 97 -1.52 -8.91 -4.56
N ALA A 98 -2.00 -10.15 -4.47
CA ALA A 98 -3.22 -10.60 -5.12
C ALA A 98 -4.28 -10.81 -4.03
N PHE A 99 -5.09 -9.79 -3.78
CA PHE A 99 -6.15 -9.86 -2.79
C PHE A 99 -7.39 -10.53 -3.39
N ASN A 100 -7.81 -11.63 -2.79
CA ASN A 100 -9.10 -12.29 -3.03
C ASN A 100 -9.48 -12.53 -4.52
N GLY A 101 -8.49 -12.91 -5.36
CA GLY A 101 -8.72 -13.16 -6.79
C GLY A 101 -8.93 -11.91 -7.65
N GLY A 102 -8.82 -10.72 -7.08
CA GLY A 102 -8.82 -9.45 -7.79
C GLY A 102 -7.51 -9.17 -8.55
N PRO A 103 -7.42 -8.02 -9.24
CA PRO A 103 -6.19 -7.63 -9.92
C PRO A 103 -5.05 -7.46 -8.92
N SER A 104 -3.85 -7.90 -9.33
CA SER A 104 -2.65 -7.71 -8.52
C SER A 104 -2.38 -6.23 -8.26
N ARG A 105 -2.12 -5.90 -7.01
CA ARG A 105 -1.77 -4.56 -6.56
C ARG A 105 -0.30 -4.49 -6.22
N PHE A 106 0.26 -3.30 -6.32
CA PHE A 106 1.68 -3.08 -6.12
C PHE A 106 1.92 -2.09 -5.00
N GLU A 107 2.92 -2.38 -4.18
CA GLU A 107 3.41 -1.49 -3.12
C GLU A 107 4.93 -1.46 -3.10
N GLN A 108 5.49 -0.47 -2.43
CA GLN A 108 6.94 -0.34 -2.25
C GLN A 108 7.46 -1.41 -1.28
N ALA A 109 8.55 -2.11 -1.64
CA ALA A 109 9.14 -3.14 -0.78
C ALA A 109 9.89 -2.57 0.44
N HIS A 110 10.20 -1.27 0.44
CA HIS A 110 11.02 -0.62 1.46
C HIS A 110 10.17 0.23 2.42
N GLY A 111 9.08 -0.34 2.94
CA GLY A 111 8.26 0.25 3.99
C GLY A 111 8.49 -0.41 5.35
N ASP A 112 8.07 0.27 6.43
CA ASP A 112 7.90 -0.40 7.72
C ASP A 112 6.87 -1.52 7.54
N HIS A 113 7.05 -2.62 8.30
CA HIS A 113 6.08 -3.71 8.27
C HIS A 113 4.68 -3.18 8.63
N HIS A 114 3.71 -3.53 7.82
CA HIS A 114 2.29 -3.23 8.00
C HIS A 114 1.42 -4.38 7.50
N ASP A 115 0.23 -4.43 8.03
CA ASP A 115 -0.80 -5.41 7.70
C ASP A 115 -1.90 -4.74 6.86
N HIS A 116 -2.69 -5.56 6.18
CA HIS A 116 -3.72 -5.07 5.27
C HIS A 116 -5.13 -5.45 5.74
N LEU A 117 -6.06 -4.47 5.70
CA LEU A 117 -7.49 -4.71 5.79
C LEU A 117 -8.12 -4.38 4.44
N ILE A 118 -8.73 -5.38 3.83
CA ILE A 118 -9.35 -5.29 2.51
C ILE A 118 -10.87 -5.14 2.68
N ASP A 119 -11.42 -4.03 2.19
CA ASP A 119 -12.85 -3.84 2.08
C ASP A 119 -13.38 -4.70 0.92
N ILE A 120 -14.16 -5.72 1.22
CA ILE A 120 -14.65 -6.67 0.21
C ILE A 120 -15.70 -6.10 -0.73
N ASP A 121 -16.36 -4.99 -0.35
CA ASP A 121 -17.40 -4.35 -1.17
C ASP A 121 -16.79 -3.38 -2.18
N THR A 122 -15.73 -2.65 -1.80
CA THR A 122 -15.09 -1.64 -2.65
C THR A 122 -13.74 -2.05 -3.19
N GLY A 123 -13.12 -3.09 -2.61
CA GLY A 123 -11.74 -3.47 -2.88
C GLY A 123 -10.72 -2.46 -2.37
N ALA A 124 -11.10 -1.49 -1.53
CA ALA A 124 -10.16 -0.58 -0.90
C ALA A 124 -9.24 -1.33 0.06
N VAL A 125 -7.96 -0.94 0.10
CA VAL A 125 -6.97 -1.51 1.01
C VAL A 125 -6.61 -0.44 2.04
N VAL A 126 -6.64 -0.81 3.31
CA VAL A 126 -6.24 0.02 4.44
C VAL A 126 -5.06 -0.65 5.11
N GLU A 127 -3.95 0.07 5.20
CA GLU A 127 -2.78 -0.36 5.95
C GLU A 127 -2.98 -0.10 7.45
N PHE A 128 -2.53 -1.02 8.27
CA PHE A 128 -2.50 -0.82 9.71
C PHE A 128 -1.28 -1.52 10.33
N LYS A 129 -0.91 -1.09 11.53
CA LYS A 129 0.12 -1.73 12.34
C LYS A 129 -0.41 -1.90 13.76
N SER A 130 -0.18 -3.06 14.34
CA SER A 130 -0.64 -3.37 15.70
C SER A 130 0.41 -4.14 16.48
N ASP A 131 1.09 -3.44 17.40
CA ASP A 131 2.07 -4.07 18.30
C ASP A 131 1.47 -5.21 19.14
N LYS A 132 0.15 -5.21 19.34
CA LYS A 132 -0.54 -6.30 20.04
C LYS A 132 -0.62 -7.56 19.20
N ILE A 133 -0.87 -7.41 17.90
CA ILE A 133 -0.92 -8.53 16.95
C ILE A 133 0.49 -9.11 16.81
N GLU A 134 1.50 -8.25 16.63
CA GLU A 134 2.90 -8.68 16.52
C GLU A 134 3.32 -9.53 17.72
N LYS A 135 3.09 -9.03 18.93
CA LYS A 135 3.41 -9.76 20.16
C LYS A 135 2.68 -11.09 20.28
N LEU A 136 1.38 -11.10 19.92
CA LEU A 136 0.59 -12.32 19.99
C LEU A 136 1.11 -13.38 19.00
N GLN A 137 1.48 -12.98 17.79
CA GLN A 137 2.07 -13.88 16.79
C GLN A 137 3.40 -14.48 17.30
N GLU A 138 4.28 -13.64 17.89
CA GLU A 138 5.53 -14.11 18.50
C GLU A 138 5.27 -15.10 19.65
N GLU A 139 4.33 -14.80 20.53
CA GLU A 139 3.96 -15.69 21.66
C GLU A 139 3.45 -17.03 21.15
N ILE A 140 2.60 -17.02 20.13
CA ILE A 140 2.08 -18.26 19.52
C ILE A 140 3.23 -19.06 18.90
N ALA A 141 4.08 -18.43 18.10
CA ALA A 141 5.19 -19.11 17.45
C ALA A 141 6.13 -19.77 18.49
N LYS A 142 6.50 -19.02 19.53
CA LYS A 142 7.35 -19.53 20.64
C LYS A 142 6.69 -20.70 21.35
N SER A 143 5.39 -20.64 21.59
CA SER A 143 4.66 -21.74 22.24
C SER A 143 4.67 -23.04 21.41
N LEU A 144 4.81 -22.91 20.10
CA LEU A 144 4.93 -24.00 19.15
C LEU A 144 6.37 -24.42 18.86
N GLY A 145 7.37 -23.72 19.43
CA GLY A 145 8.80 -24.00 19.26
C GLY A 145 9.40 -23.39 17.99
N TYR A 146 8.83 -22.28 17.49
CA TYR A 146 9.31 -21.60 16.29
C TYR A 146 9.65 -20.13 16.56
N ASP A 147 10.58 -19.59 15.77
CA ASP A 147 10.83 -18.17 15.62
C ASP A 147 10.24 -17.69 14.29
N ILE A 148 9.54 -16.56 14.29
CA ILE A 148 8.95 -15.98 13.07
C ILE A 148 10.07 -15.36 12.24
N VAL A 149 10.25 -15.84 11.01
CA VAL A 149 11.16 -15.24 10.02
C VAL A 149 10.42 -14.19 9.18
N HIS A 150 9.17 -14.46 8.85
CA HIS A 150 8.29 -13.58 8.06
C HIS A 150 6.84 -13.93 8.35
N HIS A 151 5.98 -12.93 8.35
CA HIS A 151 4.53 -13.13 8.39
C HIS A 151 3.81 -12.20 7.42
N ARG A 152 2.57 -12.51 7.17
CA ARG A 152 1.63 -11.71 6.38
C ARG A 152 0.25 -11.85 6.99
N LEU A 153 -0.38 -10.73 7.29
CA LEU A 153 -1.74 -10.70 7.80
C LEU A 153 -2.64 -9.90 6.86
N GLU A 154 -3.72 -10.52 6.42
CA GLU A 154 -4.76 -9.89 5.63
C GLU A 154 -6.09 -10.07 6.33
N LEU A 155 -6.78 -8.99 6.59
CA LEU A 155 -8.13 -8.99 7.10
C LEU A 155 -9.10 -8.60 5.98
N TYR A 156 -10.17 -9.33 5.83
CA TYR A 156 -11.22 -9.05 4.86
C TYR A 156 -12.48 -8.64 5.62
N GLY A 157 -12.93 -7.42 5.39
CA GLY A 157 -14.04 -6.82 6.14
C GLY A 157 -14.95 -5.97 5.28
N ARG A 158 -16.01 -5.50 5.89
CA ARG A 158 -16.93 -4.50 5.36
C ARG A 158 -16.96 -3.30 6.25
N LYS A 159 -17.14 -2.11 5.66
CA LYS A 159 -17.40 -0.93 6.48
C LYS A 159 -18.65 -1.16 7.32
N THR A 160 -18.51 -0.93 8.61
CA THR A 160 -19.67 -0.84 9.49
C THR A 160 -20.22 0.57 9.43
N ASP A 161 -21.54 0.72 9.28
CA ASP A 161 -22.16 2.02 9.42
C ASP A 161 -21.81 2.58 10.80
N PRO A 162 -21.38 3.85 10.88
CA PRO A 162 -21.16 4.47 12.17
C PRO A 162 -22.51 4.54 12.91
N LYS A 163 -22.61 3.82 14.04
CA LYS A 163 -23.76 3.91 14.92
C LYS A 163 -23.87 5.28 15.56
#